data_ad477c46c63287abf52f1a1d7f0549ba
#
_entry.id   ad477c46c63287abf52f1a1d7f0549ba
#
_cell.length_a   1.000
_cell.length_b   1.000
_cell.length_c   1.000
_cell.angle_alpha   90.00
_cell.angle_beta   90.00
_cell.angle_gamma   90.00
#
_symmetry.space_group_name_H-M   'P 1'
#
loop_
_entity.id
_entity.type
_entity.pdbx_description
1 polymer ?
#
loop_
_entity_poly.entity_id
_entity_poly.type
_entity_poly.pdbx_seq_one_letter_code
_entity_poly.pdbx_strand_id
1 'polypeptide(L)'
;MRKKLLLCVPLFLLAGCAQQKQQMTDANYEKFAKVEVASDACLKANFITAQEAGQAHSNISLFLSSWAYDYVRYSNLLAQGHEEVKKIKITQEGCNLLRAKIYQYNIEVQRYQKQMEMAAQQKALADQQALQSIQNMQNTLPKTTYCNQIGTQTICNSY
;
A
#
# COMPACT_ATOMS: atom_id res chain seq x y z
N MET A 1 -30.39 49.08 -15.16
CA MET A 1 -29.22 48.21 -15.44
C MET A 1 -28.98 47.28 -14.25
N ARG A 2 -29.39 46.03 -14.33
CA ARG A 2 -29.26 45.04 -13.22
C ARG A 2 -27.98 44.24 -13.47
N LYS A 3 -26.95 44.48 -12.62
CA LYS A 3 -25.71 43.69 -12.57
C LYS A 3 -26.00 42.35 -11.94
N LYS A 4 -25.99 41.25 -12.73
CA LYS A 4 -26.00 39.88 -12.24
C LYS A 4 -24.60 39.53 -11.72
N LEU A 5 -24.49 39.43 -10.39
CA LEU A 5 -23.29 38.93 -9.70
C LEU A 5 -23.28 37.41 -9.84
N LEU A 6 -22.45 36.88 -10.75
CA LEU A 6 -22.18 35.45 -10.88
C LEU A 6 -21.29 35.03 -9.70
N LEU A 7 -21.89 34.33 -8.74
CA LEU A 7 -21.20 33.64 -7.66
C LEU A 7 -20.51 32.42 -8.25
N CYS A 8 -19.22 32.50 -8.61
CA CYS A 8 -18.38 31.35 -8.89
C CYS A 8 -18.06 30.66 -7.55
N VAL A 9 -18.77 29.60 -7.22
CA VAL A 9 -18.41 28.68 -6.15
C VAL A 9 -17.26 27.83 -6.67
N PRO A 10 -16.04 27.89 -6.09
CA PRO A 10 -14.98 26.96 -6.46
C PRO A 10 -15.36 25.58 -5.93
N LEU A 11 -15.70 24.67 -6.82
CA LEU A 11 -15.81 23.24 -6.54
C LEU A 11 -14.40 22.73 -6.20
N PHE A 12 -14.03 22.73 -4.93
CA PHE A 12 -12.83 22.01 -4.46
C PHE A 12 -13.09 20.52 -4.69
N LEU A 13 -12.61 20.04 -5.84
CA LEU A 13 -12.45 18.62 -6.11
C LEU A 13 -11.56 18.06 -5.00
N LEU A 14 -12.12 17.32 -4.08
CA LEU A 14 -11.44 16.42 -3.16
C LEU A 14 -10.76 15.33 -4.02
N ALA A 15 -9.63 15.68 -4.63
CA ALA A 15 -8.73 14.73 -5.22
C ALA A 15 -8.15 13.92 -4.04
N GLY A 16 -8.89 12.89 -3.63
CA GLY A 16 -8.35 11.85 -2.78
C GLY A 16 -7.07 11.34 -3.45
N CYS A 17 -5.91 11.61 -2.85
CA CYS A 17 -4.64 11.03 -3.27
C CYS A 17 -4.73 9.51 -3.08
N ALA A 18 -5.37 8.82 -4.02
CA ALA A 18 -5.12 7.40 -4.21
C ALA A 18 -3.63 7.29 -4.55
N GLN A 19 -2.84 6.81 -3.61
CA GLN A 19 -1.40 6.64 -3.79
C GLN A 19 -1.21 5.67 -4.96
N GLN A 20 -0.93 6.23 -6.14
CA GLN A 20 -0.78 5.45 -7.36
C GLN A 20 0.48 4.59 -7.20
N LYS A 21 0.32 3.26 -7.32
CA LYS A 21 1.46 2.35 -7.28
C LYS A 21 2.44 2.71 -8.37
N GLN A 22 3.73 2.71 -8.03
CA GLN A 22 4.79 2.94 -8.98
C GLN A 22 4.83 1.81 -10.02
N GLN A 23 5.09 2.16 -11.29
CA GLN A 23 5.25 1.17 -12.36
C GLN A 23 6.49 0.32 -12.12
N MET A 24 6.38 -0.98 -12.33
CA MET A 24 7.51 -1.89 -12.20
C MET A 24 8.50 -1.70 -13.34
N THR A 25 9.79 -1.62 -13.01
CA THR A 25 10.86 -1.51 -14.00
C THR A 25 11.20 -2.86 -14.62
N ASP A 26 11.76 -2.87 -15.84
CA ASP A 26 12.20 -4.08 -16.54
C ASP A 26 13.18 -4.91 -15.71
N ALA A 27 14.10 -4.24 -15.05
CA ALA A 27 15.06 -4.89 -14.15
C ALA A 27 14.39 -5.64 -13.00
N ASN A 28 13.29 -5.11 -12.45
CA ASN A 28 12.55 -5.78 -11.38
C ASN A 28 11.75 -6.97 -11.92
N TYR A 29 11.15 -6.87 -13.12
CA TYR A 29 10.51 -8.01 -13.78
C TYR A 29 11.47 -9.19 -13.91
N GLU A 30 12.65 -8.96 -14.49
CA GLU A 30 13.66 -9.99 -14.67
C GLU A 30 14.19 -10.53 -13.33
N LYS A 31 14.46 -9.63 -12.38
CA LYS A 31 14.98 -10.00 -11.06
C LYS A 31 14.04 -10.97 -10.34
N PHE A 32 12.76 -10.65 -10.28
CA PHE A 32 11.79 -11.48 -9.56
C PHE A 32 11.50 -12.78 -10.30
N ALA A 33 11.33 -12.74 -11.63
CA ALA A 33 11.13 -13.95 -12.42
C ALA A 33 12.33 -14.93 -12.29
N LYS A 34 13.57 -14.44 -12.33
CA LYS A 34 14.77 -15.25 -12.14
C LYS A 34 14.79 -15.94 -10.76
N VAL A 35 14.43 -15.25 -9.70
CA VAL A 35 14.41 -15.82 -8.35
C VAL A 35 13.33 -16.90 -8.22
N GLU A 36 12.14 -16.66 -8.78
CA GLU A 36 11.04 -17.61 -8.75
C GLU A 36 11.39 -18.89 -9.51
N VAL A 37 11.85 -18.77 -10.76
CA VAL A 37 12.29 -19.91 -11.59
C VAL A 37 13.45 -20.68 -10.94
N ALA A 38 14.43 -19.97 -10.36
CA ALA A 38 15.55 -20.62 -9.67
C ALA A 38 15.10 -21.36 -8.41
N SER A 39 14.10 -20.84 -7.70
CA SER A 39 13.53 -21.51 -6.53
C SER A 39 12.87 -22.84 -6.91
N ASP A 40 12.07 -22.85 -7.97
CA ASP A 40 11.45 -24.07 -8.48
C ASP A 40 12.48 -25.09 -8.96
N ALA A 41 13.52 -24.62 -9.65
CA ALA A 41 14.59 -25.51 -10.13
C ALA A 41 15.41 -26.11 -8.98
N CYS A 42 15.76 -25.32 -7.97
CA CYS A 42 16.48 -25.80 -6.79
C CYS A 42 15.62 -26.76 -5.94
N LEU A 43 14.30 -26.51 -5.85
CA LEU A 43 13.37 -27.42 -5.19
C LEU A 43 13.29 -28.76 -5.91
N LYS A 44 13.14 -28.76 -7.25
CA LYS A 44 13.12 -30.00 -8.07
C LYS A 44 14.41 -30.79 -7.95
N ALA A 45 15.54 -30.09 -7.80
CA ALA A 45 16.86 -30.72 -7.59
C ALA A 45 17.08 -31.20 -6.14
N ASN A 46 16.13 -30.99 -5.22
CA ASN A 46 16.21 -31.28 -3.79
C ASN A 46 17.37 -30.53 -3.09
N PHE A 47 17.78 -29.36 -3.58
CA PHE A 47 18.82 -28.54 -2.98
C PHE A 47 18.28 -27.49 -2.03
N ILE A 48 16.98 -27.17 -2.11
CA ILE A 48 16.25 -26.38 -1.14
C ILE A 48 14.98 -27.10 -0.70
N THR A 49 14.44 -26.74 0.44
CA THR A 49 13.21 -27.30 0.97
C THR A 49 11.97 -26.64 0.38
N ALA A 50 10.81 -27.29 0.46
CA ALA A 50 9.53 -26.73 0.06
C ALA A 50 9.21 -25.44 0.85
N GLN A 51 9.64 -25.35 2.10
CA GLN A 51 9.47 -24.16 2.95
C GLN A 51 10.28 -22.98 2.39
N GLU A 52 11.55 -23.19 2.00
CA GLU A 52 12.41 -22.16 1.42
C GLU A 52 11.85 -21.67 0.07
N ALA A 53 11.42 -22.59 -0.79
CA ALA A 53 10.78 -22.23 -2.05
C ALA A 53 9.46 -21.44 -1.81
N GLY A 54 8.60 -21.90 -0.90
CA GLY A 54 7.37 -21.19 -0.52
C GLY A 54 7.64 -19.80 0.04
N GLN A 55 8.71 -19.63 0.82
CA GLN A 55 9.14 -18.32 1.31
C GLN A 55 9.57 -17.38 0.16
N ALA A 56 10.28 -17.92 -0.85
CA ALA A 56 10.66 -17.14 -2.02
C ALA A 56 9.43 -16.63 -2.78
N HIS A 57 8.47 -17.51 -3.07
CA HIS A 57 7.21 -17.14 -3.75
C HIS A 57 6.40 -16.12 -2.96
N SER A 58 6.28 -16.32 -1.63
CA SER A 58 5.56 -15.39 -0.76
C SER A 58 6.20 -14.00 -0.76
N ASN A 59 7.54 -13.92 -0.65
CA ASN A 59 8.26 -12.66 -0.68
C ASN A 59 8.09 -11.95 -2.02
N ILE A 60 8.19 -12.68 -3.14
CA ILE A 60 7.99 -12.13 -4.49
C ILE A 60 6.55 -11.61 -4.65
N SER A 61 5.55 -12.37 -4.22
CA SER A 61 4.15 -11.95 -4.28
C SER A 61 3.91 -10.63 -3.52
N LEU A 62 4.53 -10.46 -2.34
CA LEU A 62 4.45 -9.21 -1.58
C LEU A 62 5.12 -8.05 -2.32
N PHE A 63 6.29 -8.26 -2.93
CA PHE A 63 6.92 -7.23 -3.74
C PHE A 63 6.07 -6.87 -4.96
N LEU A 64 5.56 -7.86 -5.71
CA LEU A 64 4.69 -7.63 -6.85
C LEU A 64 3.44 -6.82 -6.46
N SER A 65 2.87 -7.09 -5.28
CA SER A 65 1.69 -6.37 -4.78
C SER A 65 1.94 -4.88 -4.53
N SER A 66 3.20 -4.48 -4.30
CA SER A 66 3.58 -3.08 -4.07
C SER A 66 3.74 -2.26 -5.35
N TRP A 67 3.77 -2.91 -6.52
CA TRP A 67 3.96 -2.28 -7.82
C TRP A 67 2.69 -2.36 -8.68
N ALA A 68 2.56 -1.41 -9.62
CA ALA A 68 1.70 -1.59 -10.77
C ALA A 68 2.49 -2.39 -11.81
N TYR A 69 2.11 -3.64 -12.08
CA TYR A 69 2.82 -4.52 -13.00
C TYR A 69 1.87 -5.20 -13.97
N ASP A 70 2.42 -5.57 -15.14
CA ASP A 70 1.73 -6.35 -16.15
C ASP A 70 1.90 -7.84 -15.86
N TYR A 71 0.82 -8.51 -15.46
CA TYR A 71 0.81 -9.93 -15.16
C TYR A 71 1.16 -10.80 -16.38
N VAL A 72 0.69 -10.44 -17.58
CA VAL A 72 0.97 -11.21 -18.81
C VAL A 72 2.45 -11.19 -19.12
N ARG A 73 3.08 -10.00 -19.03
CA ARG A 73 4.51 -9.85 -19.19
C ARG A 73 5.30 -10.68 -18.17
N TYR A 74 4.91 -10.63 -16.90
CA TYR A 74 5.58 -11.37 -15.84
C TYR A 74 5.47 -12.89 -16.08
N SER A 75 4.28 -13.38 -16.41
CA SER A 75 4.02 -14.80 -16.74
C SER A 75 4.85 -15.29 -17.93
N ASN A 76 5.02 -14.45 -18.96
CA ASN A 76 5.86 -14.78 -20.10
C ASN A 76 7.34 -14.91 -19.71
N LEU A 77 7.84 -14.04 -18.84
CA LEU A 77 9.21 -14.15 -18.31
C LEU A 77 9.43 -15.41 -17.48
N LEU A 78 8.45 -15.81 -16.67
CA LEU A 78 8.49 -17.07 -15.94
C LEU A 78 8.56 -18.27 -16.91
N ALA A 79 7.68 -18.30 -17.92
CA ALA A 79 7.65 -19.37 -18.90
C ALA A 79 9.00 -19.49 -19.65
N GLN A 80 9.56 -18.36 -20.10
CA GLN A 80 10.89 -18.33 -20.73
C GLN A 80 11.97 -18.82 -19.77
N GLY A 81 12.00 -18.36 -18.54
CA GLY A 81 12.97 -18.77 -17.54
C GLY A 81 12.89 -20.26 -17.24
N HIS A 82 11.69 -20.84 -17.16
CA HIS A 82 11.55 -22.29 -16.98
C HIS A 82 12.08 -23.10 -18.16
N GLU A 83 11.96 -22.60 -19.40
CA GLU A 83 12.58 -23.27 -20.55
C GLU A 83 14.12 -23.13 -20.57
N GLU A 84 14.63 -21.99 -20.16
CA GLU A 84 16.09 -21.75 -20.08
C GLU A 84 16.74 -22.63 -18.99
N VAL A 85 16.11 -22.72 -17.83
CA VAL A 85 16.66 -23.49 -16.71
C VAL A 85 16.78 -24.99 -17.00
N LYS A 86 15.97 -25.55 -17.93
CA LYS A 86 16.09 -26.95 -18.37
C LYS A 86 17.42 -27.24 -19.09
N LYS A 87 18.06 -26.20 -19.64
CA LYS A 87 19.27 -26.31 -20.42
C LYS A 87 20.54 -26.20 -19.59
N ILE A 88 20.43 -25.83 -18.31
CA ILE A 88 21.57 -25.63 -17.41
C ILE A 88 21.60 -26.67 -16.31
N LYS A 89 22.81 -26.97 -15.83
CA LYS A 89 22.99 -27.87 -14.68
C LYS A 89 22.72 -27.09 -13.39
N ILE A 90 21.73 -27.50 -12.64
CA ILE A 90 21.47 -26.95 -11.31
C ILE A 90 22.51 -27.50 -10.33
N THR A 91 23.18 -26.62 -9.59
CA THR A 91 24.24 -26.98 -8.65
C THR A 91 23.86 -26.60 -7.22
N GLN A 92 24.38 -27.37 -6.27
CA GLN A 92 24.19 -27.09 -4.83
C GLN A 92 24.70 -25.68 -4.46
N GLU A 93 25.83 -25.27 -5.02
CA GLU A 93 26.42 -23.95 -4.78
C GLU A 93 25.49 -22.83 -5.25
N GLY A 94 24.95 -22.93 -6.48
CA GLY A 94 23.99 -21.96 -7.01
C GLY A 94 22.74 -21.86 -6.15
N CYS A 95 22.24 -22.99 -5.66
CA CYS A 95 21.07 -23.03 -4.76
C CYS A 95 21.39 -22.49 -3.37
N ASN A 96 22.61 -22.61 -2.86
CA ASN A 96 23.03 -21.98 -1.62
C ASN A 96 23.09 -20.44 -1.76
N LEU A 97 23.54 -19.92 -2.90
CA LEU A 97 23.48 -18.48 -3.19
C LEU A 97 22.04 -17.96 -3.28
N LEU A 98 21.15 -18.76 -3.90
CA LEU A 98 19.73 -18.46 -3.94
C LEU A 98 19.12 -18.43 -2.52
N ARG A 99 19.44 -19.39 -1.65
CA ARG A 99 19.00 -19.44 -0.26
C ARG A 99 19.37 -18.17 0.50
N ALA A 100 20.63 -17.70 0.34
CA ALA A 100 21.08 -16.44 0.93
C ALA A 100 20.24 -15.25 0.44
N LYS A 101 19.90 -15.24 -0.85
CA LYS A 101 19.07 -14.19 -1.46
C LYS A 101 17.62 -14.22 -0.97
N ILE A 102 17.02 -15.40 -0.82
CA ILE A 102 15.68 -15.59 -0.22
C ILE A 102 15.66 -15.03 1.20
N TYR A 103 16.71 -15.31 1.99
CA TYR A 103 16.84 -14.78 3.33
C TYR A 103 16.93 -13.25 3.35
N GLN A 104 17.72 -12.64 2.46
CA GLN A 104 17.79 -11.18 2.33
C GLN A 104 16.41 -10.58 1.98
N TYR A 105 15.70 -11.17 1.03
CA TYR A 105 14.34 -10.72 0.68
C TYR A 105 13.37 -10.82 1.85
N ASN A 106 13.48 -11.86 2.65
CA ASN A 106 12.66 -12.00 3.84
C ASN A 106 12.89 -10.84 4.83
N ILE A 107 14.13 -10.43 5.04
CA ILE A 107 14.47 -9.26 5.87
C ILE A 107 13.88 -7.97 5.27
N GLU A 108 13.99 -7.79 3.96
CA GLU A 108 13.43 -6.61 3.27
C GLU A 108 11.90 -6.54 3.41
N VAL A 109 11.22 -7.67 3.24
CA VAL A 109 9.77 -7.80 3.41
C VAL A 109 9.36 -7.46 4.84
N GLN A 110 10.04 -8.01 5.85
CA GLN A 110 9.75 -7.73 7.25
C GLN A 110 9.93 -6.23 7.57
N ARG A 111 10.98 -5.60 7.05
CA ARG A 111 11.19 -4.15 7.20
C ARG A 111 10.06 -3.35 6.56
N TYR A 112 9.67 -3.72 5.36
CA TYR A 112 8.57 -3.08 4.64
C TYR A 112 7.25 -3.19 5.42
N GLN A 113 6.90 -4.39 5.89
CA GLN A 113 5.69 -4.61 6.69
C GLN A 113 5.70 -3.76 7.97
N LYS A 114 6.83 -3.71 8.68
CA LYS A 114 6.97 -2.88 9.88
C LYS A 114 6.82 -1.38 9.57
N GLN A 115 7.34 -0.91 8.43
CA GLN A 115 7.15 0.48 8.00
C GLN A 115 5.67 0.79 7.71
N MET A 116 4.97 -0.13 7.05
CA MET A 116 3.55 0.02 6.76
C MET A 116 2.70 0.04 8.03
N GLU A 117 3.01 -0.82 9.01
CA GLU A 117 2.35 -0.83 10.33
C GLU A 117 2.56 0.50 11.07
N MET A 118 3.80 1.01 11.10
CA MET A 118 4.09 2.31 11.72
C MET A 118 3.36 3.46 11.03
N ALA A 119 3.31 3.46 9.69
CA ALA A 119 2.58 4.47 8.94
C ALA A 119 1.06 4.42 9.21
N ALA A 120 0.50 3.22 9.31
CA ALA A 120 -0.91 3.02 9.67
C ALA A 120 -1.22 3.53 11.10
N GLN A 121 -0.34 3.26 12.06
CA GLN A 121 -0.47 3.75 13.43
C GLN A 121 -0.40 5.28 13.49
N GLN A 122 0.56 5.90 12.79
CA GLN A 122 0.68 7.36 12.72
C GLN A 122 -0.57 8.00 12.12
N LYS A 123 -1.11 7.40 11.04
CA LYS A 123 -2.36 7.86 10.45
C LYS A 123 -3.52 7.77 11.43
N ALA A 124 -3.67 6.65 12.12
CA ALA A 124 -4.75 6.47 13.10
C ALA A 124 -4.66 7.50 14.25
N LEU A 125 -3.45 7.82 14.73
CA LEU A 125 -3.23 8.88 15.72
C LEU A 125 -3.60 10.26 15.18
N ALA A 126 -3.22 10.58 13.95
CA ALA A 126 -3.57 11.84 13.30
C ALA A 126 -5.10 11.98 13.13
N ASP A 127 -5.78 10.92 12.72
CA ASP A 127 -7.24 10.88 12.57
C ASP A 127 -7.93 11.10 13.93
N GLN A 128 -7.43 10.49 15.02
CA GLN A 128 -7.94 10.72 16.37
C GLN A 128 -7.75 12.17 16.83
N GLN A 129 -6.58 12.77 16.60
CA GLN A 129 -6.33 14.17 16.93
C GLN A 129 -7.24 15.12 16.13
N ALA A 130 -7.48 14.83 14.86
CA ALA A 130 -8.41 15.58 14.03
C ALA A 130 -9.84 15.52 14.58
N LEU A 131 -10.31 14.34 14.99
CA LEU A 131 -11.63 14.17 15.61
C LEU A 131 -11.74 14.95 16.92
N GLN A 132 -10.73 14.88 17.79
CA GLN A 132 -10.71 15.66 19.04
C GLN A 132 -10.75 17.17 18.79
N SER A 133 -10.02 17.66 17.77
CA SER A 133 -10.03 19.07 17.40
C SER A 133 -11.42 19.54 16.93
N ILE A 134 -12.11 18.70 16.14
CA ILE A 134 -13.50 18.98 15.70
C ILE A 134 -14.46 19.04 16.90
N GLN A 135 -14.35 18.09 17.84
CA GLN A 135 -15.18 18.07 19.04
C GLN A 135 -14.95 19.31 19.91
N ASN A 136 -13.68 19.71 20.09
CA ASN A 136 -13.34 20.91 20.83
C ASN A 136 -13.88 22.17 20.15
N MET A 137 -13.82 22.23 18.81
CA MET A 137 -14.37 23.35 18.05
C MET A 137 -15.90 23.46 18.20
N GLN A 138 -16.61 22.32 18.19
CA GLN A 138 -18.06 22.30 18.42
C GLN A 138 -18.44 22.78 19.82
N ASN A 139 -17.61 22.47 20.83
CA ASN A 139 -17.84 22.90 22.20
C ASN A 139 -17.55 24.39 22.44
N THR A 140 -16.70 25.02 21.58
CA THR A 140 -16.33 26.42 21.66
C THR A 140 -17.18 27.33 20.77
N LEU A 141 -18.05 26.79 19.93
CA LEU A 141 -18.96 27.60 19.15
C LEU A 141 -19.89 28.42 20.08
N PRO A 142 -19.99 29.73 19.86
CA PRO A 142 -20.87 30.57 20.65
C PRO A 142 -22.31 30.09 20.47
N LYS A 143 -22.94 29.62 21.57
CA LYS A 143 -24.35 29.25 21.54
C LYS A 143 -25.19 30.50 21.29
N THR A 144 -25.86 30.54 20.15
CA THR A 144 -26.77 31.65 19.84
C THR A 144 -28.04 31.47 20.66
N THR A 145 -28.33 32.40 21.57
CA THR A 145 -29.55 32.38 22.35
C THR A 145 -30.53 33.35 21.74
N TYR A 146 -31.67 32.85 21.30
CA TYR A 146 -32.81 33.67 20.86
C TYR A 146 -33.82 33.77 21.98
N CYS A 147 -34.10 35.03 22.40
CA CYS A 147 -35.12 35.32 23.39
C CYS A 147 -36.35 35.99 22.75
N ASN A 148 -37.52 35.39 22.87
CA ASN A 148 -38.78 35.96 22.44
C ASN A 148 -39.63 36.39 23.66
N GLN A 149 -40.16 37.61 23.62
CA GLN A 149 -41.10 38.11 24.65
C GLN A 149 -42.55 37.85 24.18
N ILE A 150 -43.31 37.08 24.98
CA ILE A 150 -44.70 36.80 24.75
C ILE A 150 -45.47 37.33 25.97
N GLY A 151 -46.12 38.51 25.81
CA GLY A 151 -46.75 39.22 26.94
C GLY A 151 -45.74 39.67 28.00
N THR A 152 -45.89 39.18 29.24
CA THR A 152 -44.98 39.47 30.38
C THR A 152 -43.88 38.42 30.55
N GLN A 153 -43.85 37.37 29.69
CA GLN A 153 -42.85 36.30 29.80
C GLN A 153 -41.82 36.38 28.67
N THR A 154 -40.55 36.22 29.03
CA THR A 154 -39.41 36.07 28.07
C THR A 154 -38.98 34.61 28.01
N ILE A 155 -39.05 33.98 26.82
CA ILE A 155 -38.62 32.63 26.58
C ILE A 155 -37.34 32.67 25.76
N CYS A 156 -36.24 32.13 26.31
CA CYS A 156 -34.95 32.05 25.64
C CYS A 156 -34.62 30.61 25.25
N ASN A 157 -34.29 30.37 23.96
CA ASN A 157 -33.85 29.09 23.46
C ASN A 157 -32.39 29.25 22.98
N SER A 158 -31.51 28.36 23.46
CA SER A 158 -30.10 28.30 23.04
C SER A 158 -29.90 27.11 22.09
N TYR A 159 -29.25 27.39 20.95
CA TYR A 159 -28.94 26.38 19.93
C TYR A 159 -27.44 26.24 19.80
#